data_83d9b9075016ce37570b0c1d68f004b6
#
_entry.id   83d9b9075016ce37570b0c1d68f004b6
#
_cell.length_a   1.000
_cell.length_b   1.000
_cell.length_c   1.000
_cell.angle_alpha   90.00
_cell.angle_beta   90.00
_cell.angle_gamma   90.00
#
_symmetry.space_group_name_H-M   'P 1'
#
loop_
_entity.id
_entity.type
_entity.pdbx_description
1 polymer ?
#
loop_
_entity_poly.entity_id
_entity_poly.type
_entity_poly.pdbx_seq_one_letter_code
_entity_poly.pdbx_strand_id
1 'polypeptide(L)'
;MRAGLFIASREPHFAPAAYVPVGMDATVADDGLDFAFTNPFQHPVCVYTVAGQNTVTTYILGNHADTCSVSFETTHLQNLPHKVIKKHDDSVTEDKRKQEGYDGHDVTIRRTVAYSDGDRHVDTIESHYEPNDEIILTPGDDSEEVVSTADLEPQDPLLNAPHDMMDFNVPSPDAVDEE
;
A
#
# COMPACT_ATOMS: atom_id res chain seq x y z
N MET A 1 2.52 -10.82 2.90
CA MET A 1 3.94 -10.38 3.04
C MET A 1 4.56 -10.73 4.41
N ARG A 2 3.84 -10.59 5.55
CA ARG A 2 4.39 -10.77 6.92
C ARG A 2 4.51 -12.22 7.40
N ALA A 3 3.91 -13.20 6.70
CA ALA A 3 3.87 -14.61 7.12
C ALA A 3 5.05 -15.46 6.63
N GLY A 4 6.11 -14.88 6.11
CA GLY A 4 7.29 -15.62 5.64
C GLY A 4 7.12 -16.41 4.34
N LEU A 5 5.95 -16.36 3.70
CA LEU A 5 5.69 -17.00 2.42
C LEU A 5 6.47 -16.33 1.30
N PHE A 6 6.89 -17.05 0.26
CA PHE A 6 7.54 -16.48 -0.90
C PHE A 6 6.51 -15.79 -1.80
N ILE A 7 6.76 -14.54 -2.16
CA ILE A 7 5.91 -13.77 -3.07
C ILE A 7 6.21 -14.24 -4.49
N ALA A 8 5.22 -14.82 -5.17
CA ALA A 8 5.34 -15.30 -6.54
C ALA A 8 4.90 -14.23 -7.55
N SER A 9 3.81 -13.48 -7.23
CA SER A 9 3.38 -12.31 -8.00
C SER A 9 2.68 -11.32 -7.09
N ARG A 10 2.80 -10.04 -7.40
CA ARG A 10 2.15 -8.94 -6.70
C ARG A 10 2.11 -7.73 -7.60
N GLU A 11 0.95 -7.10 -7.69
CA GLU A 11 0.76 -5.81 -8.36
C GLU A 11 0.34 -4.76 -7.33
N PRO A 12 0.92 -3.55 -7.33
CA PRO A 12 0.47 -2.45 -6.50
C PRO A 12 -0.91 -1.97 -6.94
N HIS A 13 -1.61 -1.23 -6.08
CA HIS A 13 -2.77 -0.47 -6.51
C HIS A 13 -2.36 0.66 -7.46
N PHE A 14 -3.33 1.17 -8.21
CA PHE A 14 -3.12 2.32 -9.09
C PHE A 14 -2.67 3.57 -8.30
N ALA A 15 -3.20 3.76 -7.10
CA ALA A 15 -2.83 4.81 -6.16
C ALA A 15 -2.40 4.21 -4.81
N PRO A 16 -1.57 4.91 -4.03
CA PRO A 16 -1.17 4.45 -2.70
C PRO A 16 -2.39 4.16 -1.82
N ALA A 17 -2.45 2.96 -1.24
CA ALA A 17 -3.54 2.56 -0.36
C ALA A 17 -3.34 3.17 1.03
N ALA A 18 -4.33 3.91 1.53
CA ALA A 18 -4.24 4.62 2.82
C ALA A 18 -4.18 3.70 4.06
N TYR A 19 -4.43 2.39 3.91
CA TYR A 19 -4.50 1.42 5.01
C TYR A 19 -3.20 0.60 5.22
N VAL A 20 -2.19 0.80 4.38
CA VAL A 20 -0.87 0.17 4.51
C VAL A 20 0.23 1.16 4.13
N PRO A 21 1.48 0.98 4.61
CA PRO A 21 2.61 1.77 4.13
C PRO A 21 2.77 1.66 2.61
N VAL A 22 3.21 2.75 1.98
CA VAL A 22 3.45 2.81 0.53
C VAL A 22 4.37 1.66 0.10
N GLY A 23 3.99 0.95 -0.95
CA GLY A 23 4.72 -0.22 -1.47
C GLY A 23 4.39 -1.55 -0.77
N MET A 24 3.52 -1.58 0.23
CA MET A 24 3.15 -2.80 0.95
C MET A 24 1.75 -3.33 0.62
N ASP A 25 1.05 -2.70 -0.28
CA ASP A 25 -0.26 -3.13 -0.78
C ASP A 25 -0.13 -4.22 -1.85
N ALA A 26 -1.25 -4.85 -2.19
CA ALA A 26 -1.38 -5.77 -3.31
C ALA A 26 -2.80 -5.69 -3.86
N THR A 27 -2.92 -5.58 -5.18
CA THR A 27 -4.22 -5.57 -5.87
C THR A 27 -4.62 -6.98 -6.27
N VAL A 28 -5.91 -7.28 -6.06
CA VAL A 28 -6.57 -8.48 -6.58
C VAL A 28 -7.82 -8.01 -7.31
N ALA A 29 -8.01 -8.43 -8.57
CA ALA A 29 -9.13 -8.03 -9.40
C ALA A 29 -9.53 -9.12 -10.39
N ASP A 30 -10.79 -9.09 -10.83
CA ASP A 30 -11.38 -10.10 -11.71
C ASP A 30 -10.74 -10.16 -13.11
N ASP A 31 -9.99 -9.14 -13.51
CA ASP A 31 -9.26 -9.04 -14.78
C ASP A 31 -7.91 -9.78 -14.79
N GLY A 32 -7.59 -10.53 -13.75
CA GLY A 32 -6.40 -11.37 -13.64
C GLY A 32 -5.27 -10.79 -12.80
N LEU A 33 -5.48 -9.64 -12.14
CA LEU A 33 -4.55 -9.16 -11.12
C LEU A 33 -4.67 -10.03 -9.88
N ASP A 34 -3.55 -10.62 -9.43
CA ASP A 34 -3.55 -11.55 -8.31
C ASP A 34 -2.34 -11.34 -7.40
N PHE A 35 -2.52 -11.70 -6.13
CA PHE A 35 -1.45 -11.79 -5.16
C PHE A 35 -1.14 -13.25 -4.88
N ALA A 36 -0.15 -13.81 -5.58
CA ALA A 36 0.24 -15.19 -5.45
C ALA A 36 1.48 -15.37 -4.58
N PHE A 37 1.47 -16.46 -3.82
CA PHE A 37 2.60 -16.83 -2.97
C PHE A 37 2.82 -18.34 -2.95
N THR A 38 4.06 -18.73 -2.61
CA THR A 38 4.45 -20.12 -2.43
C THR A 38 4.78 -20.37 -0.96
N ASN A 39 4.33 -21.50 -0.43
CA ASN A 39 4.67 -21.94 0.91
C ASN A 39 6.08 -22.56 0.92
N PRO A 40 7.10 -21.93 1.55
CA PRO A 40 8.44 -22.50 1.66
C PRO A 40 8.57 -23.50 2.82
N PHE A 41 7.58 -23.58 3.70
CA PHE A 41 7.63 -24.42 4.90
C PHE A 41 7.39 -25.88 4.58
N GLN A 42 7.80 -26.77 5.49
CA GLN A 42 7.59 -28.20 5.33
C GLN A 42 6.15 -28.62 5.59
N HIS A 43 5.42 -27.85 6.39
CA HIS A 43 4.02 -28.14 6.72
C HIS A 43 3.08 -27.23 5.92
N PRO A 44 1.83 -27.67 5.69
CA PRO A 44 0.85 -26.86 5.00
C PRO A 44 0.47 -25.62 5.83
N VAL A 45 0.11 -24.54 5.11
CA VAL A 45 -0.49 -23.35 5.69
C VAL A 45 -1.97 -23.28 5.32
N CYS A 46 -2.76 -22.67 6.20
CA CYS A 46 -4.17 -22.40 5.97
C CYS A 46 -4.38 -20.88 5.94
N VAL A 47 -5.06 -20.39 4.89
CA VAL A 47 -5.54 -19.01 4.81
C VAL A 47 -6.98 -19.00 5.33
N TYR A 48 -7.19 -18.34 6.47
CA TYR A 48 -8.50 -18.24 7.09
C TYR A 48 -8.93 -16.79 7.19
N THR A 49 -10.04 -16.43 6.56
CA THR A 49 -10.53 -15.05 6.49
C THR A 49 -11.89 -14.93 7.17
N VAL A 50 -12.03 -13.91 8.01
CA VAL A 50 -13.27 -13.55 8.69
C VAL A 50 -13.68 -12.14 8.28
N ALA A 51 -14.92 -12.01 7.79
CA ALA A 51 -15.53 -10.72 7.49
C ALA A 51 -16.34 -10.22 8.69
N GLY A 52 -16.04 -9.02 9.17
CA GLY A 52 -16.81 -8.27 10.15
C GLY A 52 -17.69 -7.21 9.50
N GLN A 53 -18.30 -6.32 10.30
CA GLN A 53 -19.16 -5.24 9.78
C GLN A 53 -18.42 -4.26 8.85
N ASN A 54 -17.20 -3.86 9.22
CA ASN A 54 -16.37 -2.91 8.47
C ASN A 54 -14.90 -3.38 8.38
N THR A 55 -14.65 -4.66 8.62
CA THR A 55 -13.30 -5.22 8.66
C THR A 55 -13.26 -6.57 7.97
N VAL A 56 -12.11 -6.87 7.36
CA VAL A 56 -11.76 -8.21 6.90
C VAL A 56 -10.46 -8.58 7.59
N THR A 57 -10.48 -9.68 8.33
CA THR A 57 -9.30 -10.20 9.03
C THR A 57 -8.88 -11.51 8.42
N THR A 58 -7.62 -11.58 7.95
CA THR A 58 -7.07 -12.80 7.37
C THR A 58 -5.95 -13.33 8.26
N TYR A 59 -6.07 -14.58 8.64
CA TYR A 59 -5.06 -15.33 9.40
C TYR A 59 -4.34 -16.29 8.46
N ILE A 60 -3.02 -16.33 8.59
CA ILE A 60 -2.18 -17.37 8.00
C ILE A 60 -1.78 -18.32 9.13
N LEU A 61 -2.40 -19.49 9.15
CA LEU A 61 -2.18 -20.50 10.18
C LEU A 61 -1.21 -21.56 9.65
N GLY A 62 -0.27 -21.98 10.47
CA GLY A 62 0.75 -22.96 10.12
C GLY A 62 1.20 -23.78 11.31
N ASN A 63 2.21 -24.63 11.11
CA ASN A 63 2.80 -25.43 12.19
C ASN A 63 3.72 -24.52 13.05
N HIS A 64 3.71 -24.71 14.36
CA HIS A 64 4.56 -23.98 15.29
C HIS A 64 6.08 -24.19 15.01
N ALA A 65 6.46 -25.29 14.37
CA ALA A 65 7.84 -25.54 13.99
C ALA A 65 8.31 -24.64 12.83
N ASP A 66 7.37 -24.10 12.03
CA ASP A 66 7.62 -23.30 10.84
C ASP A 66 7.64 -21.77 11.18
N THR A 67 8.36 -21.40 12.24
CA THR A 67 8.43 -20.00 12.65
C THR A 67 9.45 -19.20 11.84
N CYS A 68 9.14 -17.92 11.62
CA CYS A 68 10.05 -16.97 10.98
C CYS A 68 9.88 -15.56 11.58
N SER A 69 10.87 -14.71 11.35
CA SER A 69 10.73 -13.27 11.53
C SER A 69 10.82 -12.57 10.19
N VAL A 70 10.04 -11.50 10.01
CA VAL A 70 10.01 -10.73 8.76
C VAL A 70 10.26 -9.28 9.08
N SER A 71 11.25 -8.70 8.40
CA SER A 71 11.55 -7.27 8.47
C SER A 71 11.43 -6.61 7.10
N PHE A 72 11.10 -5.33 7.11
CA PHE A 72 10.97 -4.50 5.91
C PHE A 72 11.86 -3.27 6.07
N GLU A 73 12.49 -2.88 4.97
CA GLU A 73 13.32 -1.68 4.89
C GLU A 73 13.02 -0.98 3.58
N THR A 74 12.57 0.27 3.64
CA THR A 74 12.43 1.11 2.45
C THR A 74 13.82 1.55 2.01
N THR A 75 14.28 1.05 0.86
CA THR A 75 15.61 1.35 0.32
C THR A 75 15.58 2.49 -0.68
N HIS A 76 14.41 2.76 -1.27
CA HIS A 76 14.18 3.90 -2.15
C HIS A 76 12.76 4.39 -1.97
N LEU A 77 12.59 5.72 -1.93
CA LEU A 77 11.30 6.39 -1.95
C LEU A 77 11.48 7.74 -2.64
N GLN A 78 10.76 7.93 -3.74
CA GLN A 78 10.69 9.16 -4.49
C GLN A 78 9.25 9.61 -4.61
N ASN A 79 8.98 10.87 -4.28
CA ASN A 79 7.71 11.50 -4.54
C ASN A 79 7.63 11.95 -6.00
N LEU A 80 6.50 11.70 -6.65
CA LEU A 80 6.17 12.14 -8.01
C LEU A 80 5.04 13.17 -7.91
N PRO A 81 5.34 14.47 -7.90
CA PRO A 81 4.33 15.50 -7.66
C PRO A 81 3.32 15.55 -8.80
N HIS A 82 2.05 15.75 -8.45
CA HIS A 82 0.97 15.98 -9.41
C HIS A 82 0.91 17.45 -9.84
N LYS A 83 0.04 17.77 -10.79
CA LYS A 83 -0.23 19.12 -11.23
C LYS A 83 -1.62 19.57 -10.77
N VAL A 84 -1.77 20.86 -10.52
CA VAL A 84 -3.05 21.53 -10.35
C VAL A 84 -3.37 22.27 -11.65
N ILE A 85 -4.44 21.86 -12.32
CA ILE A 85 -4.85 22.36 -13.62
C ILE A 85 -6.17 23.10 -13.44
N LYS A 86 -6.14 24.43 -13.63
CA LYS A 86 -7.35 25.23 -13.66
C LYS A 86 -7.84 25.33 -15.09
N LYS A 87 -9.10 24.98 -15.32
CA LYS A 87 -9.75 25.04 -16.64
C LYS A 87 -10.96 25.93 -16.58
N HIS A 88 -11.11 26.80 -17.58
CA HIS A 88 -12.29 27.61 -17.71
C HIS A 88 -13.55 26.76 -17.95
N ASP A 89 -14.65 27.14 -17.29
CA ASP A 89 -15.97 26.53 -17.51
C ASP A 89 -17.07 27.56 -17.18
N ASP A 90 -17.80 28.01 -18.21
CA ASP A 90 -18.91 28.97 -18.09
C ASP A 90 -20.08 28.48 -17.23
N SER A 91 -20.14 27.18 -16.95
CA SER A 91 -21.22 26.59 -16.15
C SER A 91 -21.02 26.77 -14.64
N VAL A 92 -19.82 27.20 -14.19
CA VAL A 92 -19.52 27.44 -12.76
C VAL A 92 -19.47 28.94 -12.45
N THR A 93 -19.90 29.32 -11.26
CA THR A 93 -19.88 30.70 -10.77
C THR A 93 -18.77 30.96 -9.75
N GLU A 94 -18.10 29.91 -9.29
CA GLU A 94 -16.96 29.90 -8.38
C GLU A 94 -16.08 28.67 -8.69
N ASP A 95 -14.85 28.67 -8.17
CA ASP A 95 -13.93 27.55 -8.38
C ASP A 95 -14.53 26.24 -7.83
N LYS A 96 -14.56 25.21 -8.69
CA LYS A 96 -15.14 23.91 -8.37
C LYS A 96 -14.15 22.79 -8.71
N ARG A 97 -13.76 22.01 -7.70
CA ARG A 97 -12.93 20.83 -7.94
C ARG A 97 -13.72 19.79 -8.73
N LYS A 98 -13.23 19.44 -9.92
CA LYS A 98 -13.76 18.40 -10.81
C LYS A 98 -13.09 17.05 -10.56
N GLN A 99 -11.78 17.08 -10.28
CA GLN A 99 -10.96 15.91 -10.03
C GLN A 99 -10.01 16.19 -8.87
N GLU A 100 -9.93 15.27 -7.93
CA GLU A 100 -8.98 15.35 -6.82
C GLU A 100 -7.60 14.89 -7.29
N GLY A 101 -6.55 15.66 -6.93
CA GLY A 101 -5.17 15.33 -7.21
C GLY A 101 -4.53 14.54 -6.08
N TYR A 102 -3.53 13.73 -6.41
CA TYR A 102 -2.63 13.11 -5.46
C TYR A 102 -1.27 12.84 -6.09
N ASP A 103 -0.23 12.89 -5.26
CA ASP A 103 1.12 12.58 -5.69
C ASP A 103 1.29 11.09 -5.96
N GLY A 104 2.11 10.77 -6.95
CA GLY A 104 2.61 9.44 -7.19
C GLY A 104 3.86 9.14 -6.38
N HIS A 105 4.30 7.90 -6.42
CA HIS A 105 5.51 7.45 -5.71
C HIS A 105 6.23 6.35 -6.47
N ASP A 106 7.57 6.42 -6.48
CA ASP A 106 8.42 5.28 -6.75
C ASP A 106 8.99 4.77 -5.43
N VAL A 107 8.75 3.51 -5.11
CA VAL A 107 9.22 2.91 -3.86
C VAL A 107 9.82 1.53 -4.07
N THR A 108 10.95 1.30 -3.40
CA THR A 108 11.59 -0.02 -3.33
C THR A 108 11.72 -0.43 -1.88
N ILE A 109 11.17 -1.60 -1.55
CA ILE A 109 11.23 -2.19 -0.23
C ILE A 109 12.07 -3.47 -0.29
N ARG A 110 13.03 -3.58 0.61
CA ARG A 110 13.73 -4.83 0.90
C ARG A 110 13.01 -5.56 2.03
N ARG A 111 12.49 -6.75 1.72
CA ARG A 111 11.89 -7.65 2.70
C ARG A 111 12.88 -8.75 3.03
N THR A 112 13.15 -8.96 4.31
CA THR A 112 14.02 -10.05 4.78
C THR A 112 13.20 -11.00 5.65
N VAL A 113 13.22 -12.28 5.31
CA VAL A 113 12.64 -13.37 6.10
C VAL A 113 13.78 -14.17 6.70
N ALA A 114 13.79 -14.32 8.02
CA ALA A 114 14.73 -15.18 8.74
C ALA A 114 13.95 -16.36 9.35
N TYR A 115 14.27 -17.56 8.91
CA TYR A 115 13.64 -18.80 9.36
C TYR A 115 14.31 -19.37 10.61
N SER A 116 13.60 -20.22 11.35
CA SER A 116 14.08 -20.81 12.60
C SER A 116 15.27 -21.76 12.44
N ASP A 117 15.49 -22.30 11.25
CA ASP A 117 16.67 -23.11 10.88
C ASP A 117 17.94 -22.30 10.60
N GLY A 118 17.82 -20.96 10.59
CA GLY A 118 18.92 -20.04 10.32
C GLY A 118 18.99 -19.55 8.86
N ASP A 119 18.19 -20.10 7.98
CA ASP A 119 18.11 -19.65 6.59
C ASP A 119 17.47 -18.27 6.49
N ARG A 120 17.83 -17.55 5.43
CA ARG A 120 17.31 -16.22 5.14
C ARG A 120 16.88 -16.12 3.67
N HIS A 121 15.76 -15.45 3.46
CA HIS A 121 15.30 -15.09 2.13
C HIS A 121 15.13 -13.58 2.04
N VAL A 122 15.55 -12.97 0.93
CA VAL A 122 15.45 -11.54 0.71
C VAL A 122 14.73 -11.29 -0.61
N ASP A 123 13.64 -10.55 -0.53
CA ASP A 123 12.90 -10.05 -1.69
C ASP A 123 13.17 -8.54 -1.86
N THR A 124 13.16 -8.10 -3.11
CA THR A 124 13.04 -6.69 -3.47
C THR A 124 11.66 -6.47 -4.07
N ILE A 125 10.89 -5.58 -3.47
CA ILE A 125 9.53 -5.25 -3.87
C ILE A 125 9.55 -3.84 -4.43
N GLU A 126 9.28 -3.70 -5.71
CA GLU A 126 9.20 -2.42 -6.40
C GLU A 126 7.74 -2.05 -6.64
N SER A 127 7.41 -0.78 -6.48
CA SER A 127 6.07 -0.25 -6.73
C SER A 127 6.19 1.13 -7.35
N HIS A 128 5.38 1.35 -8.37
CA HIS A 128 5.20 2.62 -9.03
C HIS A 128 3.74 3.03 -8.91
N TYR A 129 3.49 4.24 -8.42
CA TYR A 129 2.17 4.84 -8.32
C TYR A 129 2.19 6.12 -9.14
N GLU A 130 1.36 6.16 -10.19
CA GLU A 130 1.24 7.34 -11.04
C GLU A 130 0.59 8.50 -10.28
N PRO A 131 1.07 9.74 -10.44
CA PRO A 131 0.38 10.90 -9.94
C PRO A 131 -0.94 11.12 -10.67
N ASN A 132 -1.94 11.66 -9.98
CA ASN A 132 -3.21 12.05 -10.58
C ASN A 132 -3.39 13.56 -10.45
N ASP A 133 -3.48 14.26 -11.58
CA ASP A 133 -3.58 15.72 -11.59
C ASP A 133 -4.90 16.22 -10.98
N GLU A 134 -4.85 17.28 -10.18
CA GLU A 134 -6.04 17.98 -9.71
C GLU A 134 -6.63 18.83 -10.84
N ILE A 135 -7.95 18.78 -11.02
CA ILE A 135 -8.64 19.63 -11.99
C ILE A 135 -9.63 20.51 -11.27
N ILE A 136 -9.46 21.83 -11.40
CA ILE A 136 -10.35 22.86 -10.87
C ILE A 136 -11.02 23.57 -12.04
N LEU A 137 -12.34 23.61 -12.07
CA LEU A 137 -13.11 24.43 -12.99
C LEU A 137 -13.22 25.82 -12.38
N THR A 138 -12.94 26.86 -13.19
CA THR A 138 -12.98 28.26 -12.76
C THR A 138 -13.85 29.10 -13.68
N PRO A 139 -14.66 30.04 -13.18
CA PRO A 139 -15.38 31.00 -14.02
C PRO A 139 -14.40 32.07 -14.55
N GLY A 140 -14.65 32.61 -15.73
CA GLY A 140 -13.90 33.76 -16.27
C GLY A 140 -13.05 33.46 -17.50
N ASP A 141 -11.82 33.91 -17.56
CA ASP A 141 -10.97 33.92 -18.75
C ASP A 141 -10.56 32.51 -19.24
N ASP A 142 -10.46 32.30 -20.55
CA ASP A 142 -10.07 31.03 -21.22
C ASP A 142 -8.61 30.60 -20.98
N SER A 143 -7.90 31.19 -20.02
CA SER A 143 -6.53 30.81 -19.69
C SER A 143 -6.48 29.51 -18.89
N GLU A 144 -5.81 28.49 -19.41
CA GLU A 144 -5.44 27.29 -18.64
C GLU A 144 -4.22 27.60 -17.80
N GLU A 145 -4.33 27.55 -16.47
CA GLU A 145 -3.22 27.67 -15.54
C GLU A 145 -2.80 26.30 -15.03
N VAL A 146 -1.52 25.96 -15.18
CA VAL A 146 -0.95 24.68 -14.70
C VAL A 146 0.16 25.00 -13.71
N VAL A 147 -0.02 24.54 -12.46
CA VAL A 147 0.97 24.67 -11.39
C VAL A 147 1.40 23.27 -10.95
N SER A 148 2.71 23.02 -10.87
CA SER A 148 3.21 21.77 -10.30
C SER A 148 3.22 21.85 -8.77
N THR A 149 2.75 20.78 -8.11
CA THR A 149 2.85 20.67 -6.64
C THR A 149 4.28 20.50 -6.17
N ALA A 150 5.24 20.22 -7.07
CA ALA A 150 6.67 20.28 -6.73
C ALA A 150 7.12 21.66 -6.24
N ASP A 151 6.43 22.72 -6.64
CA ASP A 151 6.70 24.10 -6.22
C ASP A 151 5.99 24.48 -4.90
N LEU A 152 5.12 23.60 -4.41
CA LEU A 152 4.43 23.70 -3.13
C LEU A 152 5.13 22.76 -2.14
N GLU A 153 5.46 23.24 -0.93
CA GLU A 153 6.13 22.41 0.09
C GLU A 153 5.43 21.05 0.25
N PRO A 154 6.15 19.91 0.26
CA PRO A 154 5.55 18.59 0.31
C PRO A 154 4.84 18.38 1.66
N GLN A 155 3.53 18.21 1.61
CA GLN A 155 2.64 17.97 2.76
C GLN A 155 2.07 16.54 2.69
N ASP A 156 2.88 15.52 2.40
CA ASP A 156 2.38 14.15 2.45
C ASP A 156 2.62 13.52 3.84
N PRO A 157 1.57 13.38 4.68
CA PRO A 157 1.69 12.75 5.99
C PRO A 157 2.10 11.28 5.93
N LEU A 158 1.89 10.59 4.78
CA LEU A 158 2.21 9.17 4.61
C LEU A 158 3.71 8.93 4.43
N LEU A 159 4.45 9.90 3.91
CA LEU A 159 5.90 9.85 3.78
C LEU A 159 6.63 9.92 5.13
N ASN A 160 6.00 10.56 6.13
CA ASN A 160 6.58 10.80 7.46
C ASN A 160 5.99 9.90 8.55
N ALA A 161 5.09 8.98 8.23
CA ALA A 161 4.58 8.04 9.21
C ALA A 161 5.71 7.08 9.63
N PRO A 162 6.08 7.05 10.91
CA PRO A 162 7.10 6.11 11.37
C PRO A 162 6.61 4.69 11.10
N HIS A 163 7.47 3.86 10.53
CA HIS A 163 7.22 2.44 10.19
C HIS A 163 6.72 1.58 11.38
N ASP A 164 6.76 2.12 12.58
CA ASP A 164 6.51 1.44 13.85
C ASP A 164 5.07 1.59 14.39
N MET A 165 4.21 2.34 13.73
CA MET A 165 2.88 2.66 14.26
C MET A 165 1.75 1.71 13.80
N MET A 166 2.06 0.61 13.14
CA MET A 166 1.09 -0.47 12.95
C MET A 166 1.50 -1.72 13.75
N ASP A 167 1.49 -1.58 15.06
CA ASP A 167 1.32 -2.72 15.96
C ASP A 167 -0.09 -3.28 15.72
N PHE A 168 -0.19 -4.17 14.74
CA PHE A 168 -1.30 -5.10 14.71
C PHE A 168 -1.12 -6.03 15.90
N ASN A 169 -1.73 -5.67 17.01
CA ASN A 169 -1.86 -6.51 18.18
C ASN A 169 -2.63 -7.77 17.75
N VAL A 170 -1.91 -8.77 17.32
CA VAL A 170 -2.46 -10.10 17.07
C VAL A 170 -2.83 -10.63 18.45
N PRO A 171 -4.12 -10.80 18.78
CA PRO A 171 -4.50 -11.45 20.04
C PRO A 171 -3.84 -12.82 20.06
N SER A 172 -3.16 -13.12 21.19
CA SER A 172 -2.59 -14.45 21.44
C SER A 172 -3.68 -15.51 21.24
N PRO A 173 -3.39 -16.63 20.55
CA PRO A 173 -4.36 -17.72 20.38
C PRO A 173 -4.79 -18.39 21.69
N ASP A 174 -4.19 -18.04 22.81
CA ASP A 174 -4.50 -18.59 24.14
C ASP A 174 -5.71 -17.94 24.85
N ALA A 175 -6.44 -17.01 24.16
CA ALA A 175 -7.64 -16.36 24.70
C ALA A 175 -8.95 -16.97 24.16
N VAL A 176 -9.01 -18.27 23.99
CA VAL A 176 -10.29 -19.01 23.89
C VAL A 176 -10.54 -19.58 25.28
N ASP A 177 -11.29 -18.79 26.09
CA ASP A 177 -11.80 -19.25 27.36
C ASP A 177 -12.65 -20.53 27.15
N GLU A 178 -12.33 -21.53 27.96
CA GLU A 178 -13.17 -22.71 28.17
C GLU A 178 -14.52 -22.25 28.77
N GLU A 179 -15.61 -22.39 27.99
CA GLU A 179 -16.97 -22.63 28.50
C GLU A 179 -17.66 -23.72 27.69
#